data_666bab0ed44b58f9c761a214cc66c9f4
#
_entry.id   666bab0ed44b58f9c761a214cc66c9f4
#
_cell.length_a   1.000
_cell.length_b   1.000
_cell.length_c   1.000
_cell.angle_alpha   90.00
_cell.angle_beta   90.00
_cell.angle_gamma   90.00
#
_symmetry.space_group_name_H-M   'P 1'
#
loop_
_entity.id
_entity.type
_entity.pdbx_description
1 polymer ?
#
loop_
_entity_poly.entity_id
_entity_poly.type
_entity_poly.pdbx_seq_one_letter_code
_entity_poly.pdbx_strand_id
1 'polypeptide(L)'
;MKLTKLLFCFCFLAPLLGHAQQAFKAGVSFGITTSQISGDGLGGWDKFGITGGAFVSAPLSSKNGFRIGLNYADKGSRTKRDTLNFNTFSYRLRYIEVPVQYSFQNGPFTFHTGLYYGRMIKQDILSNSLTYEVNPAFRNYDFGMVLGSTLQMGEHFFIEGRFSTSVIPTRPSPNFANPNSYYEKGNYNQVLYFLIGRNF
;
A
#
# COMPACT_ATOMS: atom_id res chain seq x y z
N MET A 1 15.39 -3.03 42.16
CA MET A 1 14.41 -2.08 41.57
C MET A 1 14.12 -2.24 40.07
N LYS A 2 14.99 -2.86 39.26
CA LYS A 2 14.77 -3.07 37.80
C LYS A 2 13.94 -4.32 37.49
N LEU A 3 14.04 -5.38 38.25
CA LEU A 3 13.32 -6.66 38.03
C LEU A 3 11.83 -6.56 38.36
N THR A 4 11.45 -5.77 39.38
CA THR A 4 10.05 -5.55 39.78
C THR A 4 9.26 -4.76 38.75
N LYS A 5 9.92 -3.85 38.03
CA LYS A 5 9.27 -3.08 36.93
C LYS A 5 9.04 -3.93 35.69
N LEU A 6 9.92 -4.90 35.42
CA LEU A 6 9.78 -5.86 34.33
C LEU A 6 8.64 -6.85 34.57
N LEU A 7 8.51 -7.31 35.85
CA LEU A 7 7.44 -8.22 36.27
C LEU A 7 6.05 -7.52 36.20
N PHE A 8 6.00 -6.23 36.54
CA PHE A 8 4.76 -5.44 36.49
C PHE A 8 4.28 -5.21 35.04
N CYS A 9 5.21 -5.04 34.09
CA CYS A 9 4.88 -4.91 32.68
C CYS A 9 4.34 -6.23 32.08
N PHE A 10 4.87 -7.38 32.55
CA PHE A 10 4.44 -8.71 32.13
C PHE A 10 3.04 -9.09 32.67
N CYS A 11 2.70 -8.65 33.88
CA CYS A 11 1.37 -8.88 34.48
C CYS A 11 0.26 -8.05 33.82
N PHE A 12 0.59 -6.91 33.20
CA PHE A 12 -0.40 -6.11 32.46
C PHE A 12 -0.70 -6.66 31.06
N LEU A 13 0.18 -7.50 30.49
CA LEU A 13 -0.05 -8.19 29.22
C LEU A 13 -0.88 -9.48 29.36
N ALA A 14 -0.92 -10.07 30.55
CA ALA A 14 -1.61 -11.33 30.81
C ALA A 14 -3.14 -11.31 30.56
N PRO A 15 -3.90 -10.25 30.90
CA PRO A 15 -5.33 -10.23 30.64
C PRO A 15 -5.72 -10.08 29.17
N LEU A 16 -4.77 -9.67 28.28
CA LEU A 16 -5.03 -9.60 26.84
C LEU A 16 -5.05 -10.98 26.16
N LEU A 17 -4.52 -12.00 26.82
CA LEU A 17 -4.48 -13.36 26.27
C LEU A 17 -5.79 -14.14 26.51
N GLY A 18 -6.63 -13.70 27.42
CA GLY A 18 -7.87 -14.40 27.79
C GLY A 18 -9.03 -14.27 26.80
N HIS A 19 -8.98 -13.33 25.85
CA HIS A 19 -10.00 -13.12 24.81
C HIS A 19 -9.54 -13.58 23.42
N ALA A 20 -8.38 -14.21 23.32
CA ALA A 20 -7.75 -14.60 22.06
C ALA A 20 -8.31 -15.90 21.44
N GLN A 21 -9.50 -16.34 21.84
CA GLN A 21 -10.16 -17.49 21.20
C GLN A 21 -10.92 -17.15 19.92
N GLN A 22 -10.90 -15.90 19.48
CA GLN A 22 -11.35 -15.59 18.10
C GLN A 22 -10.24 -16.02 17.14
N ALA A 23 -10.50 -17.07 16.37
CA ALA A 23 -9.53 -17.65 15.45
C ALA A 23 -9.01 -16.58 14.46
N PHE A 24 -7.70 -16.34 14.47
CA PHE A 24 -7.05 -15.55 13.43
C PHE A 24 -7.31 -16.21 12.07
N LYS A 25 -7.63 -15.40 11.08
CA LYS A 25 -7.76 -15.84 9.71
C LYS A 25 -6.52 -15.39 8.93
N ALA A 26 -5.87 -16.31 8.27
CA ALA A 26 -4.77 -16.00 7.36
C ALA A 26 -5.27 -16.09 5.92
N GLY A 27 -4.58 -15.39 5.00
CA GLY A 27 -4.89 -15.48 3.59
C GLY A 27 -3.74 -14.98 2.73
N VAL A 28 -3.88 -15.26 1.44
CA VAL A 28 -2.98 -14.77 0.40
C VAL A 28 -3.78 -14.07 -0.69
N SER A 29 -3.17 -13.10 -1.33
CA SER A 29 -3.77 -12.41 -2.47
C SER A 29 -2.72 -12.07 -3.52
N PHE A 30 -3.14 -12.03 -4.77
CA PHE A 30 -2.32 -11.59 -5.89
C PHE A 30 -3.20 -10.86 -6.92
N GLY A 31 -2.58 -10.03 -7.74
CA GLY A 31 -3.32 -9.27 -8.73
C GLY A 31 -2.46 -8.26 -9.46
N ILE A 32 -3.16 -7.29 -10.03
CA ILE A 32 -2.56 -6.20 -10.81
C ILE A 32 -2.74 -4.86 -10.11
N THR A 33 -1.83 -3.95 -10.42
CA THR A 33 -1.92 -2.55 -10.02
C THR A 33 -2.04 -1.67 -11.26
N THR A 34 -2.75 -0.57 -11.13
CA THR A 34 -2.57 0.58 -12.01
C THR A 34 -2.22 1.78 -11.15
N SER A 35 -1.24 2.56 -11.55
CA SER A 35 -0.66 3.59 -10.69
C SER A 35 -0.25 4.83 -11.45
N GLN A 36 -0.20 5.93 -10.70
CA GLN A 36 0.38 7.20 -11.12
C GLN A 36 1.18 7.82 -9.97
N ILE A 37 2.08 8.71 -10.31
CA ILE A 37 2.81 9.55 -9.37
C ILE A 37 2.25 10.96 -9.53
N SER A 38 1.53 11.45 -8.52
CA SER A 38 1.03 12.82 -8.54
C SER A 38 2.17 13.81 -8.39
N GLY A 39 2.18 14.86 -9.20
CA GLY A 39 3.22 15.90 -9.18
C GLY A 39 4.46 15.61 -10.05
N ASP A 40 4.47 14.54 -10.85
CA ASP A 40 5.57 14.22 -11.77
C ASP A 40 5.41 14.80 -13.18
N GLY A 41 4.27 15.42 -13.47
CA GLY A 41 3.94 15.95 -14.78
C GLY A 41 3.49 14.90 -15.81
N LEU A 42 3.48 13.61 -15.43
CA LEU A 42 2.99 12.51 -16.26
C LEU A 42 1.56 12.21 -15.83
N GLY A 43 0.58 12.66 -16.57
CA GLY A 43 -0.83 12.40 -16.26
C GLY A 43 -1.25 10.97 -16.60
N GLY A 44 -2.18 10.41 -15.80
CA GLY A 44 -2.86 9.16 -16.10
C GLY A 44 -2.41 7.94 -15.29
N TRP A 45 -3.25 6.92 -15.31
CA TRP A 45 -3.08 5.64 -14.61
C TRP A 45 -2.48 4.56 -15.53
N ASP A 46 -1.53 4.97 -16.39
CA ASP A 46 -1.03 4.15 -17.48
C ASP A 46 0.11 3.20 -17.08
N LYS A 47 0.54 3.24 -15.80
CA LYS A 47 1.56 2.33 -15.27
C LYS A 47 0.90 1.09 -14.66
N PHE A 48 0.88 0.01 -15.41
CA PHE A 48 0.48 -1.31 -14.91
C PHE A 48 1.62 -2.01 -14.18
N GLY A 49 1.29 -2.72 -13.12
CA GLY A 49 2.21 -3.49 -12.31
C GLY A 49 1.55 -4.75 -11.75
N ILE A 50 2.32 -5.50 -10.98
CA ILE A 50 1.85 -6.69 -10.27
C ILE A 50 1.93 -6.47 -8.77
N THR A 51 1.11 -7.18 -8.04
CA THR A 51 1.07 -7.18 -6.59
C THR A 51 0.74 -8.56 -6.07
N GLY A 52 1.19 -8.87 -4.87
CA GLY A 52 0.84 -10.11 -4.19
C GLY A 52 1.42 -10.15 -2.79
N GLY A 53 0.78 -10.91 -1.92
CA GLY A 53 1.22 -10.99 -0.53
C GLY A 53 0.35 -11.89 0.32
N ALA A 54 0.64 -11.86 1.61
CA ALA A 54 -0.08 -12.58 2.63
C ALA A 54 -0.59 -11.60 3.69
N PHE A 55 -1.63 -12.01 4.40
CA PHE A 55 -2.19 -11.24 5.50
C PHE A 55 -2.73 -12.13 6.61
N VAL A 56 -2.85 -11.53 7.78
CA VAL A 56 -3.55 -12.09 8.93
C VAL A 56 -4.61 -11.10 9.37
N SER A 57 -5.80 -11.60 9.65
CA SER A 57 -6.93 -10.83 10.17
C SER A 57 -7.28 -11.32 11.58
N ALA A 58 -7.39 -10.36 12.50
CA ALA A 58 -7.84 -10.57 13.87
C ALA A 58 -9.25 -10.00 14.01
N PRO A 59 -10.30 -10.82 14.18
CA PRO A 59 -11.63 -10.31 14.45
C PRO A 59 -11.68 -9.67 15.84
N LEU A 60 -12.30 -8.50 15.96
CA LEU A 60 -12.59 -7.82 17.23
C LEU A 60 -14.01 -8.07 17.69
N SER A 61 -14.91 -8.23 16.73
CA SER A 61 -16.34 -8.53 16.95
C SER A 61 -16.87 -9.29 15.74
N SER A 62 -18.17 -9.61 15.75
CA SER A 62 -18.84 -10.27 14.62
C SER A 62 -18.74 -9.51 13.28
N LYS A 63 -18.50 -8.19 13.32
CA LYS A 63 -18.46 -7.35 12.12
C LYS A 63 -17.15 -6.60 11.95
N ASN A 64 -16.34 -6.47 12.98
CA ASN A 64 -15.15 -5.62 12.98
C ASN A 64 -13.89 -6.45 13.22
N GLY A 65 -12.79 -6.01 12.64
CA GLY A 65 -11.49 -6.65 12.84
C GLY A 65 -10.33 -5.75 12.45
N PHE A 66 -9.14 -6.24 12.69
CA PHE A 66 -7.90 -5.69 12.14
C PHE A 66 -7.29 -6.67 11.15
N ARG A 67 -6.66 -6.14 10.13
CA ARG A 67 -5.90 -6.90 9.13
C ARG A 67 -4.51 -6.29 9.01
N ILE A 68 -3.49 -7.13 9.10
CA ILE A 68 -2.11 -6.77 8.81
C ILE A 68 -1.61 -7.63 7.67
N GLY A 69 -0.90 -7.04 6.73
CA GLY A 69 -0.39 -7.73 5.55
C GLY A 69 1.10 -7.53 5.35
N LEU A 70 1.66 -8.34 4.46
CA LEU A 70 2.99 -8.15 3.87
C LEU A 70 2.84 -8.35 2.37
N ASN A 71 2.98 -7.27 1.59
CA ASN A 71 2.68 -7.27 0.16
C ASN A 71 3.88 -6.76 -0.64
N TYR A 72 4.10 -7.37 -1.78
CA TYR A 72 4.86 -6.79 -2.87
C TYR A 72 3.95 -5.88 -3.69
N ALA A 73 4.45 -4.69 -4.08
CA ALA A 73 3.72 -3.76 -4.94
C ALA A 73 4.65 -3.12 -5.99
N ASP A 74 4.32 -3.28 -7.26
CA ASP A 74 4.96 -2.60 -8.39
C ASP A 74 4.12 -1.36 -8.72
N LYS A 75 4.67 -0.19 -8.43
CA LYS A 75 4.04 1.13 -8.56
C LYS A 75 4.84 2.02 -9.51
N GLY A 76 4.31 3.19 -9.80
CA GLY A 76 5.05 4.21 -10.54
C GLY A 76 4.17 5.07 -11.42
N SER A 77 4.77 5.61 -12.47
CA SER A 77 4.10 6.42 -13.49
C SER A 77 4.71 6.15 -14.85
N ARG A 78 3.93 6.37 -15.90
CA ARG A 78 4.38 6.20 -17.28
C ARG A 78 3.71 7.23 -18.18
N THR A 79 4.49 7.78 -19.10
CA THR A 79 3.93 8.62 -20.18
C THR A 79 2.94 7.81 -21.00
N LYS A 80 1.75 8.36 -21.23
CA LYS A 80 0.80 7.78 -22.17
C LYS A 80 1.44 7.70 -23.55
N ARG A 81 1.37 6.53 -24.18
CA ARG A 81 1.82 6.38 -25.57
C ARG A 81 0.90 7.18 -26.46
N ASP A 82 1.44 8.21 -27.08
CA ASP A 82 0.79 8.96 -28.13
C ASP A 82 1.55 8.70 -29.44
N THR A 83 0.84 8.57 -30.56
CA THR A 83 1.43 8.37 -31.89
C THR A 83 2.28 9.54 -32.35
N LEU A 84 2.17 10.70 -31.71
CA LEU A 84 2.90 11.92 -32.05
C LEU A 84 4.10 12.19 -31.10
N ASN A 85 4.12 11.59 -29.91
CA ASN A 85 5.20 11.77 -28.92
C ASN A 85 6.04 10.51 -28.78
N PHE A 86 7.21 10.50 -29.37
CA PHE A 86 8.18 9.40 -29.28
C PHE A 86 8.92 9.35 -27.93
N ASN A 87 8.81 10.40 -27.11
CA ASN A 87 9.45 10.46 -25.80
C ASN A 87 8.66 9.65 -24.77
N THR A 88 9.19 8.49 -24.40
CA THR A 88 8.61 7.65 -23.36
C THR A 88 9.39 7.82 -22.06
N PHE A 89 8.70 8.25 -21.00
CA PHE A 89 9.25 8.29 -19.65
C PHE A 89 8.51 7.30 -18.75
N SER A 90 9.24 6.57 -17.91
CA SER A 90 8.64 5.57 -17.03
C SER A 90 9.38 5.50 -15.70
N TYR A 91 8.63 5.68 -14.63
CA TYR A 91 9.03 5.36 -13.26
C TYR A 91 8.47 3.99 -12.90
N ARG A 92 9.34 3.07 -12.49
CA ARG A 92 8.96 1.79 -11.93
C ARG A 92 9.57 1.66 -10.55
N LEU A 93 8.73 1.70 -9.52
CA LEU A 93 9.11 1.68 -8.12
C LEU A 93 8.52 0.42 -7.48
N ARG A 94 9.37 -0.43 -6.92
CA ARG A 94 8.95 -1.70 -6.31
C ARG A 94 9.12 -1.63 -4.81
N TYR A 95 8.06 -2.00 -4.10
CA TYR A 95 7.99 -1.92 -2.65
C TYR A 95 7.61 -3.26 -2.03
N ILE A 96 8.11 -3.48 -0.80
CA ILE A 96 7.49 -4.37 0.16
C ILE A 96 6.70 -3.47 1.12
N GLU A 97 5.41 -3.75 1.28
CA GLU A 97 4.46 -2.95 2.04
C GLU A 97 3.86 -3.72 3.20
N VAL A 98 3.71 -3.04 4.32
CA VAL A 98 3.01 -3.54 5.50
C VAL A 98 1.78 -2.66 5.73
N PRO A 99 0.62 -3.00 5.17
CA PRO A 99 -0.63 -2.35 5.52
C PRO A 99 -1.15 -2.83 6.87
N VAL A 100 -1.63 -1.90 7.67
CA VAL A 100 -2.40 -2.13 8.90
C VAL A 100 -3.76 -1.51 8.71
N GLN A 101 -4.80 -2.33 8.69
CA GLN A 101 -6.14 -1.93 8.27
C GLN A 101 -7.16 -2.32 9.33
N TYR A 102 -8.09 -1.42 9.60
CA TYR A 102 -9.36 -1.73 10.23
C TYR A 102 -10.31 -2.26 9.18
N SER A 103 -11.05 -3.31 9.50
CA SER A 103 -12.02 -3.94 8.61
C SER A 103 -13.41 -3.94 9.22
N PHE A 104 -14.40 -3.67 8.38
CA PHE A 104 -15.83 -3.71 8.72
C PHE A 104 -16.57 -4.59 7.73
N GLN A 105 -17.20 -5.66 8.22
CA GLN A 105 -17.95 -6.62 7.42
C GLN A 105 -19.43 -6.27 7.40
N ASN A 106 -20.00 -6.23 6.19
CA ASN A 106 -21.44 -6.08 5.97
C ASN A 106 -21.90 -7.03 4.85
N GLY A 107 -22.54 -8.12 5.26
CA GLY A 107 -22.92 -9.20 4.36
C GLY A 107 -21.68 -9.82 3.70
N PRO A 108 -21.68 -9.97 2.35
CA PRO A 108 -20.54 -10.52 1.61
C PRO A 108 -19.38 -9.53 1.45
N PHE A 109 -19.60 -8.24 1.77
CA PHE A 109 -18.60 -7.19 1.64
C PHE A 109 -17.85 -6.97 2.94
N THR A 110 -16.55 -6.74 2.81
CA THR A 110 -15.69 -6.27 3.90
C THR A 110 -14.96 -5.02 3.44
N PHE A 111 -15.21 -3.92 4.12
CA PHE A 111 -14.54 -2.65 3.86
C PHE A 111 -13.28 -2.55 4.72
N HIS A 112 -12.21 -2.01 4.15
CA HIS A 112 -10.92 -1.87 4.81
C HIS A 112 -10.46 -0.42 4.73
N THR A 113 -9.96 0.12 5.83
CA THR A 113 -9.27 1.42 5.84
C THR A 113 -8.10 1.36 6.80
N GLY A 114 -7.04 2.08 6.49
CA GLY A 114 -5.86 2.06 7.36
C GLY A 114 -4.67 2.80 6.79
N LEU A 115 -3.52 2.45 7.31
CA LEU A 115 -2.24 3.01 6.92
C LEU A 115 -1.35 1.91 6.37
N TYR A 116 -0.37 2.29 5.54
CA TYR A 116 0.68 1.38 5.12
C TYR A 116 2.04 2.05 5.24
N TYR A 117 3.03 1.22 5.51
CA TYR A 117 4.44 1.54 5.35
C TYR A 117 5.04 0.65 4.27
N GLY A 118 5.72 1.26 3.29
CA GLY A 118 6.40 0.58 2.21
C GLY A 118 7.90 0.83 2.24
N ARG A 119 8.71 -0.21 2.06
CA ARG A 119 10.15 -0.10 1.84
C ARG A 119 10.44 -0.34 0.37
N MET A 120 11.08 0.61 -0.30
CA MET A 120 11.52 0.44 -1.68
C MET A 120 12.65 -0.58 -1.75
N ILE A 121 12.48 -1.58 -2.61
CA ILE A 121 13.47 -2.63 -2.87
C ILE A 121 14.18 -2.44 -4.21
N LYS A 122 13.52 -1.78 -5.18
CA LYS A 122 14.12 -1.48 -6.47
C LYS A 122 13.41 -0.29 -7.13
N GLN A 123 14.18 0.51 -7.87
CA GLN A 123 13.67 1.52 -8.79
C GLN A 123 14.31 1.34 -10.15
N ASP A 124 13.52 1.49 -11.21
CA ASP A 124 13.98 1.57 -12.59
C ASP A 124 13.35 2.83 -13.20
N ILE A 125 14.16 3.76 -13.63
CA ILE A 125 13.73 5.03 -14.23
C ILE A 125 14.28 5.05 -15.65
N LEU A 126 13.38 5.10 -16.60
CA LEU A 126 13.71 5.01 -18.01
C LEU A 126 13.21 6.26 -18.75
N SER A 127 14.09 6.86 -19.53
CA SER A 127 13.77 7.88 -20.53
C SER A 127 14.20 7.35 -21.89
N ASN A 128 13.27 7.17 -22.83
CA ASN A 128 13.52 6.60 -24.15
C ASN A 128 14.29 5.27 -24.10
N SER A 129 13.91 4.39 -23.16
CA SER A 129 14.55 3.09 -22.89
C SER A 129 15.98 3.16 -22.31
N LEU A 130 16.50 4.35 -22.04
CA LEU A 130 17.79 4.55 -21.37
C LEU A 130 17.58 4.79 -19.89
N THR A 131 18.47 4.26 -19.04
CA THR A 131 18.44 4.51 -17.60
C THR A 131 18.68 5.98 -17.32
N TYR A 132 17.83 6.58 -16.51
CA TYR A 132 17.88 7.99 -16.15
C TYR A 132 17.94 8.15 -14.63
N GLU A 133 18.78 9.05 -14.16
CA GLU A 133 18.85 9.43 -12.75
C GLU A 133 18.04 10.71 -12.52
N VAL A 134 17.22 10.72 -11.47
CA VAL A 134 16.44 11.89 -11.09
C VAL A 134 17.04 12.54 -9.87
N ASN A 135 17.09 13.88 -9.89
CA ASN A 135 17.53 14.68 -8.76
C ASN A 135 16.40 15.66 -8.36
N PRO A 136 15.96 15.69 -7.09
CA PRO A 136 16.32 14.76 -6.00
C PRO A 136 15.85 13.32 -6.26
N ALA A 137 16.52 12.34 -5.65
CA ALA A 137 16.16 10.92 -5.76
C ALA A 137 14.86 10.61 -4.99
N PHE A 138 14.22 9.48 -5.34
CA PHE A 138 13.10 8.95 -4.57
C PHE A 138 13.56 8.49 -3.19
N ARG A 139 12.71 8.68 -2.19
CA ARG A 139 12.93 8.15 -0.84
C ARG A 139 12.82 6.62 -0.86
N ASN A 140 13.62 5.98 0.00
CA ASN A 140 13.59 4.52 0.14
C ASN A 140 12.36 3.99 0.88
N TYR A 141 11.41 4.84 1.25
CA TYR A 141 10.18 4.48 1.95
C TYR A 141 8.99 5.25 1.39
N ASP A 142 7.83 4.67 1.58
CA ASP A 142 6.53 5.23 1.25
C ASP A 142 5.59 5.01 2.45
N PHE A 143 4.97 6.07 2.92
CA PHE A 143 3.98 6.02 3.99
C PHE A 143 2.70 6.65 3.50
N GLY A 144 1.58 5.95 3.69
CA GLY A 144 0.32 6.42 3.15
C GLY A 144 -0.90 5.78 3.76
N MET A 145 -2.03 6.12 3.16
CA MET A 145 -3.35 5.62 3.52
C MET A 145 -3.81 4.57 2.52
N VAL A 146 -4.64 3.66 3.00
CA VAL A 146 -5.25 2.60 2.19
C VAL A 146 -6.74 2.52 2.47
N LEU A 147 -7.52 2.37 1.41
CA LEU A 147 -8.96 2.14 1.44
C LEU A 147 -9.28 1.00 0.47
N GLY A 148 -10.13 0.06 0.86
CA GLY A 148 -10.48 -1.05 0.00
C GLY A 148 -11.80 -1.70 0.36
N SER A 149 -12.25 -2.56 -0.53
CA SER A 149 -13.42 -3.41 -0.34
C SER A 149 -13.12 -4.80 -0.87
N THR A 150 -13.46 -5.80 -0.09
CA THR A 150 -13.38 -7.22 -0.43
C THR A 150 -14.78 -7.76 -0.60
N LEU A 151 -15.03 -8.49 -1.68
CA LEU A 151 -16.23 -9.30 -1.89
C LEU A 151 -15.88 -10.77 -1.69
N GLN A 152 -16.48 -11.38 -0.67
CA GLN A 152 -16.29 -12.81 -0.40
C GLN A 152 -17.05 -13.63 -1.43
N MET A 153 -16.38 -14.61 -2.03
CA MET A 153 -16.91 -15.54 -3.02
C MET A 153 -16.83 -16.98 -2.47
N GLY A 154 -17.93 -17.44 -1.91
CA GLY A 154 -17.94 -18.71 -1.19
C GLY A 154 -17.16 -18.67 0.13
N GLU A 155 -16.66 -19.82 0.58
CA GLU A 155 -16.03 -19.94 1.89
C GLU A 155 -14.58 -19.43 1.92
N HIS A 156 -13.85 -19.59 0.83
CA HIS A 156 -12.41 -19.39 0.82
C HIS A 156 -11.93 -18.26 -0.10
N PHE A 157 -12.60 -18.04 -1.24
CA PHE A 157 -12.13 -17.09 -2.25
C PHE A 157 -12.73 -15.72 -2.08
N PHE A 158 -11.99 -14.72 -2.51
CA PHE A 158 -12.45 -13.33 -2.55
C PHE A 158 -11.83 -12.55 -3.71
N ILE A 159 -12.51 -11.48 -4.08
CA ILE A 159 -11.96 -10.41 -4.92
C ILE A 159 -11.86 -9.14 -4.10
N GLU A 160 -10.83 -8.34 -4.33
CA GLU A 160 -10.59 -7.09 -3.59
C GLU A 160 -10.21 -5.97 -4.54
N GLY A 161 -10.92 -4.85 -4.40
CA GLY A 161 -10.52 -3.55 -4.95
C GLY A 161 -9.93 -2.69 -3.84
N ARG A 162 -8.74 -2.11 -4.07
CA ARG A 162 -8.03 -1.30 -3.09
C ARG A 162 -7.46 -0.05 -3.75
N PHE A 163 -7.51 1.06 -3.05
CA PHE A 163 -6.83 2.29 -3.38
C PHE A 163 -5.82 2.64 -2.30
N SER A 164 -4.64 3.07 -2.68
CA SER A 164 -3.67 3.64 -1.74
C SER A 164 -3.11 4.96 -2.27
N THR A 165 -2.78 5.84 -1.35
CA THR A 165 -2.13 7.11 -1.65
C THR A 165 -1.08 7.45 -0.61
N SER A 166 0.07 7.94 -1.06
CA SER A 166 1.11 8.44 -0.15
C SER A 166 0.61 9.69 0.59
N VAL A 167 0.92 9.78 1.87
CA VAL A 167 0.70 10.98 2.71
C VAL A 167 1.99 11.79 2.81
N ILE A 168 3.14 11.11 2.81
CA ILE A 168 4.46 11.73 2.77
C ILE A 168 4.96 11.69 1.33
N PRO A 169 5.53 12.78 0.78
CA PRO A 169 6.08 12.75 -0.57
C PRO A 169 7.14 11.67 -0.70
N THR A 170 7.02 10.83 -1.70
CA THR A 170 8.02 9.80 -2.03
C THR A 170 9.26 10.38 -2.70
N ARG A 171 9.13 11.58 -3.27
CA ARG A 171 10.22 12.39 -3.81
C ARG A 171 9.95 13.85 -3.50
N PRO A 172 10.90 14.60 -2.89
CA PRO A 172 10.74 16.03 -2.66
C PRO A 172 10.66 16.80 -3.98
N SER A 173 9.91 17.89 -4.01
CA SER A 173 9.93 18.81 -5.17
C SER A 173 11.29 19.50 -5.25
N PRO A 174 11.91 19.58 -6.44
CA PRO A 174 13.12 20.39 -6.61
C PRO A 174 12.87 21.90 -6.53
N ASN A 175 11.62 22.33 -6.75
CA ASN A 175 11.24 23.74 -6.76
C ASN A 175 10.24 23.99 -5.62
N PHE A 176 10.70 24.65 -4.54
CA PHE A 176 9.87 25.15 -3.44
C PHE A 176 9.13 26.44 -3.83
N ALA A 177 8.76 26.64 -5.09
CA ALA A 177 8.24 27.90 -5.59
C ALA A 177 6.91 28.31 -4.94
N ASN A 178 6.11 27.37 -4.44
CA ASN A 178 4.86 27.69 -3.74
C ASN A 178 4.51 26.64 -2.67
N PRO A 179 4.85 26.88 -1.38
CA PRO A 179 4.63 25.91 -0.31
C PRO A 179 3.14 25.69 0.05
N ASN A 180 2.22 26.41 -0.58
CA ASN A 180 0.79 26.37 -0.24
C ASN A 180 0.01 25.28 -0.96
N SER A 181 0.55 24.65 -2.02
CA SER A 181 -0.08 23.54 -2.71
C SER A 181 0.46 22.19 -2.22
N TYR A 182 -0.45 21.26 -1.91
CA TYR A 182 -0.07 19.91 -1.49
C TYR A 182 0.79 19.20 -2.55
N TYR A 183 0.44 19.35 -3.82
CA TYR A 183 1.14 18.73 -4.96
C TYR A 183 2.49 19.38 -5.29
N GLU A 184 2.73 20.61 -4.85
CA GLU A 184 4.00 21.29 -5.04
C GLU A 184 5.07 20.88 -4.02
N LYS A 185 4.67 20.20 -2.93
CA LYS A 185 5.61 19.69 -1.93
C LYS A 185 6.42 18.47 -2.39
N GLY A 186 6.00 17.81 -3.47
CA GLY A 186 6.70 16.65 -4.01
C GLY A 186 5.80 15.69 -4.77
N ASN A 187 6.31 14.50 -5.00
CA ASN A 187 5.65 13.42 -5.71
C ASN A 187 5.00 12.43 -4.74
N TYR A 188 3.77 12.00 -5.05
CA TYR A 188 2.99 11.08 -4.22
C TYR A 188 2.55 9.91 -5.06
N ASN A 189 2.75 8.67 -4.57
CA ASN A 189 2.20 7.49 -5.22
C ASN A 189 0.68 7.45 -5.02
N GLN A 190 -0.04 7.12 -6.09
CA GLN A 190 -1.46 6.75 -6.06
C GLN A 190 -1.62 5.45 -6.82
N VAL A 191 -2.28 4.47 -6.20
CA VAL A 191 -2.35 3.11 -6.74
C VAL A 191 -3.74 2.54 -6.56
N LEU A 192 -4.27 1.98 -7.64
CA LEU A 192 -5.43 1.09 -7.63
C LEU A 192 -4.95 -0.36 -7.73
N TYR A 193 -5.49 -1.22 -6.89
CA TYR A 193 -5.21 -2.65 -6.86
C TYR A 193 -6.47 -3.43 -7.19
N PHE A 194 -6.33 -4.44 -8.01
CA PHE A 194 -7.35 -5.43 -8.31
C PHE A 194 -6.76 -6.80 -7.97
N LEU A 195 -7.30 -7.43 -6.93
CA LEU A 195 -6.74 -8.64 -6.37
C LEU A 195 -7.78 -9.75 -6.33
N ILE A 196 -7.29 -10.96 -6.46
CA ILE A 196 -8.00 -12.18 -6.09
C ILE A 196 -7.22 -12.85 -4.96
N GLY A 197 -7.91 -13.51 -4.06
CA GLY A 197 -7.24 -14.13 -2.92
C GLY A 197 -8.02 -15.29 -2.33
N ARG A 198 -7.35 -15.94 -1.36
CA ARG A 198 -7.89 -17.07 -0.62
C ARG A 198 -7.64 -16.90 0.87
N ASN A 199 -8.67 -17.16 1.65
CA ASN A 199 -8.62 -17.31 3.11
C ASN A 199 -8.39 -18.77 3.48
N PHE A 200 -7.71 -18.99 4.59
CA PHE A 200 -7.44 -20.31 5.18
C PHE A 200 -8.15 -20.47 6.50
#